data_c82eff13f89975b830726d5efe101c20
#
_entry.id   c82eff13f89975b830726d5efe101c20
#
_cell.length_a   1.000
_cell.length_b   1.000
_cell.length_c   1.000
_cell.angle_alpha   90.00
_cell.angle_beta   90.00
_cell.angle_gamma   90.00
#
_symmetry.space_group_name_H-M   'P 1'
#
loop_
_entity.id
_entity.type
_entity.pdbx_description
1 polymer ?
#
loop_
_entity_poly.entity_id
_entity_poly.type
_entity_poly.pdbx_seq_one_letter_code
_entity_poly.pdbx_strand_id
1 'polypeptide(L)'
;MSALSGLIRDFYKAYNAAKREKNWLDFGDLEHYCLQILTVRDEQTGEVLPSAAAKEMRSTFKEILIDEYQDTNGVQELITTLVSDGTNRFMVGDIKQSIYRFRLADPTLFLEKYMTFERRAEAVNRCIDLSMNFRSAPAVIEAVNDIFSYAMTEAATGMDYGDNEKLYVGRTDDEPGVAELHILDEVTTYESLETDGGEESDDDDDSAEESSFIRQCRFVAARIGELKAADSSLKYKDIVVLLRSVSRKAEDLLTVLQDAGIPAYAEQKGGYFNVTEVRLMTALLACIDNPCRDIELAAVLRSPIVGINEATLAKIRMY
;
A
#
# COMPACT_ATOMS: atom_id res chain seq x y z
N MET A 1 -26.97 -15.73 -9.75
CA MET A 1 -25.61 -15.62 -10.38
C MET A 1 -25.66 -15.07 -11.80
N SER A 2 -26.63 -15.42 -12.66
CA SER A 2 -26.71 -14.93 -14.06
C SER A 2 -26.90 -13.41 -14.20
N ALA A 3 -27.68 -12.75 -13.34
CA ALA A 3 -27.90 -11.30 -13.39
C ALA A 3 -26.65 -10.50 -13.07
N LEU A 4 -25.89 -10.90 -12.04
CA LEU A 4 -24.65 -10.24 -11.67
C LEU A 4 -23.58 -10.36 -12.78
N SER A 5 -23.42 -11.54 -13.37
CA SER A 5 -22.48 -11.72 -14.48
C SER A 5 -22.91 -10.97 -15.76
N GLY A 6 -24.21 -10.75 -15.94
CA GLY A 6 -24.74 -9.86 -16.98
C GLY A 6 -24.34 -8.41 -16.74
N LEU A 7 -24.59 -7.90 -15.54
CA LEU A 7 -24.24 -6.54 -15.13
C LEU A 7 -22.74 -6.27 -15.27
N ILE A 8 -21.88 -7.19 -14.81
CA ILE A 8 -20.43 -7.07 -14.94
C ILE A 8 -20.00 -6.96 -16.40
N ARG A 9 -20.57 -7.79 -17.29
CA ARG A 9 -20.28 -7.72 -18.72
C ARG A 9 -20.72 -6.41 -19.36
N ASP A 10 -21.90 -5.91 -18.99
CA ASP A 10 -22.40 -4.65 -19.54
C ASP A 10 -21.60 -3.45 -19.03
N PHE A 11 -21.24 -3.45 -17.76
CA PHE A 11 -20.29 -2.47 -17.20
C PHE A 11 -18.94 -2.51 -17.93
N TYR A 12 -18.35 -3.69 -18.13
CA TYR A 12 -17.07 -3.85 -18.82
C TYR A 12 -17.10 -3.31 -20.25
N LYS A 13 -18.20 -3.58 -20.98
CA LYS A 13 -18.39 -3.03 -22.33
C LYS A 13 -18.49 -1.50 -22.34
N ALA A 14 -19.31 -0.94 -21.44
CA ALA A 14 -19.48 0.51 -21.31
C ALA A 14 -18.17 1.20 -20.90
N TYR A 15 -17.45 0.63 -19.94
CA TYR A 15 -16.16 1.13 -19.46
C TYR A 15 -15.11 1.15 -20.58
N ASN A 16 -14.97 0.04 -21.33
CA ASN A 16 -14.04 -0.01 -22.46
C ASN A 16 -14.44 0.94 -23.61
N ALA A 17 -15.73 1.14 -23.87
CA ALA A 17 -16.19 2.11 -24.85
C ALA A 17 -15.81 3.54 -24.44
N ALA A 18 -16.03 3.90 -23.18
CA ALA A 18 -15.66 5.21 -22.64
C ALA A 18 -14.15 5.46 -22.66
N LYS A 19 -13.33 4.44 -22.36
CA LYS A 19 -11.85 4.53 -22.48
C LYS A 19 -11.42 4.78 -23.93
N ARG A 20 -12.00 4.05 -24.89
CA ARG A 20 -11.67 4.21 -26.32
C ARG A 20 -12.04 5.60 -26.85
N GLU A 21 -13.21 6.14 -26.46
CA GLU A 21 -13.63 7.48 -26.84
C GLU A 21 -12.61 8.55 -26.39
N LYS A 22 -12.00 8.35 -25.20
CA LYS A 22 -11.01 9.27 -24.61
C LYS A 22 -9.56 8.93 -24.95
N ASN A 23 -9.30 7.85 -25.68
CA ASN A 23 -7.96 7.29 -25.89
C ASN A 23 -7.19 7.01 -24.58
N TRP A 24 -7.90 6.51 -23.58
CA TRP A 24 -7.32 6.14 -22.28
C TRP A 24 -7.04 4.65 -22.19
N LEU A 25 -5.96 4.31 -21.48
CA LEU A 25 -5.59 2.95 -21.10
C LEU A 25 -5.41 2.90 -19.58
N ASP A 26 -5.82 1.81 -18.97
CA ASP A 26 -5.44 1.47 -17.60
C ASP A 26 -4.31 0.42 -17.59
N PHE A 27 -3.75 0.13 -16.41
CA PHE A 27 -2.66 -0.84 -16.29
C PHE A 27 -3.06 -2.25 -16.74
N GLY A 28 -4.31 -2.65 -16.50
CA GLY A 28 -4.81 -3.94 -16.97
C GLY A 28 -4.87 -4.03 -18.49
N ASP A 29 -5.20 -2.93 -19.20
CA ASP A 29 -5.16 -2.88 -20.65
C ASP A 29 -3.73 -3.13 -21.17
N LEU A 30 -2.71 -2.55 -20.53
CA LEU A 30 -1.32 -2.72 -20.94
C LEU A 30 -0.89 -4.19 -20.89
N GLU A 31 -1.22 -4.87 -19.79
CA GLU A 31 -0.92 -6.29 -19.62
C GLU A 31 -1.67 -7.15 -20.66
N HIS A 32 -2.97 -6.91 -20.87
CA HIS A 32 -3.78 -7.67 -21.83
C HIS A 32 -3.38 -7.41 -23.27
N TYR A 33 -3.07 -6.17 -23.66
CA TYR A 33 -2.57 -5.87 -25.00
C TYR A 33 -1.18 -6.48 -25.23
N CYS A 34 -0.33 -6.50 -24.21
CA CYS A 34 0.95 -7.19 -24.28
C CYS A 34 0.73 -8.68 -24.59
N LEU A 35 -0.19 -9.36 -23.90
CA LEU A 35 -0.53 -10.76 -24.21
C LEU A 35 -1.08 -10.93 -25.62
N GLN A 36 -1.93 -10.03 -26.11
CA GLN A 36 -2.46 -10.10 -27.48
C GLN A 36 -1.36 -9.99 -28.53
N ILE A 37 -0.33 -9.19 -28.27
CA ILE A 37 0.84 -9.05 -29.17
C ILE A 37 1.72 -10.31 -29.09
N LEU A 38 1.92 -10.85 -27.90
CA LEU A 38 2.84 -11.96 -27.65
C LEU A 38 2.24 -13.34 -27.94
N THR A 39 0.93 -13.44 -28.16
CA THR A 39 0.25 -14.72 -28.40
C THR A 39 -0.48 -14.76 -29.73
N VAL A 40 -0.60 -15.96 -30.29
CA VAL A 40 -1.52 -16.28 -31.39
C VAL A 40 -2.34 -17.52 -30.98
N ARG A 41 -3.58 -17.57 -31.43
CA ARG A 41 -4.42 -18.76 -31.22
C ARG A 41 -4.34 -19.64 -32.46
N ASP A 42 -3.96 -20.90 -32.26
CA ASP A 42 -4.04 -21.90 -33.32
C ASP A 42 -5.49 -22.15 -33.70
N GLU A 43 -5.82 -22.00 -34.99
CA GLU A 43 -7.22 -22.09 -35.48
C GLU A 43 -7.75 -23.52 -35.43
N GLN A 44 -6.89 -24.54 -35.44
CA GLN A 44 -7.28 -25.96 -35.47
C GLN A 44 -7.43 -26.55 -34.07
N THR A 45 -6.49 -26.23 -33.17
CA THR A 45 -6.46 -26.78 -31.81
C THR A 45 -7.07 -25.82 -30.78
N GLY A 46 -7.18 -24.52 -31.09
CA GLY A 46 -7.56 -23.47 -30.14
C GLY A 46 -6.50 -23.13 -29.11
N GLU A 47 -5.31 -23.75 -29.20
CA GLU A 47 -4.20 -23.55 -28.28
C GLU A 47 -3.58 -22.17 -28.44
N VAL A 48 -3.13 -21.58 -27.32
CA VAL A 48 -2.46 -20.30 -27.29
C VAL A 48 -0.95 -20.53 -27.44
N LEU A 49 -0.39 -20.06 -28.53
CA LEU A 49 1.01 -20.23 -28.90
C LEU A 49 1.76 -18.88 -28.89
N PRO A 50 3.10 -18.88 -28.69
CA PRO A 50 3.90 -17.68 -28.83
C PRO A 50 3.85 -17.11 -30.26
N SER A 51 3.57 -15.81 -30.37
CA SER A 51 3.55 -15.07 -31.63
C SER A 51 4.96 -14.91 -32.25
N ALA A 52 5.03 -14.37 -33.47
CA ALA A 52 6.30 -13.97 -34.08
C ALA A 52 7.05 -12.95 -33.24
N ALA A 53 6.34 -11.97 -32.64
CA ALA A 53 6.92 -10.97 -31.75
C ALA A 53 7.52 -11.61 -30.49
N ALA A 54 6.83 -12.55 -29.86
CA ALA A 54 7.37 -13.27 -28.71
C ALA A 54 8.65 -14.05 -29.07
N LYS A 55 8.66 -14.70 -30.23
CA LYS A 55 9.84 -15.45 -30.73
C LYS A 55 11.03 -14.53 -31.02
N GLU A 56 10.79 -13.35 -31.58
CA GLU A 56 11.81 -12.33 -31.79
C GLU A 56 12.40 -11.84 -30.46
N MET A 57 11.56 -11.51 -29.48
CA MET A 57 12.01 -11.10 -28.14
C MET A 57 12.83 -12.19 -27.45
N ARG A 58 12.43 -13.47 -27.55
CA ARG A 58 13.22 -14.61 -27.06
C ARG A 58 14.64 -14.67 -27.65
N SER A 59 14.79 -14.32 -28.90
CA SER A 59 16.12 -14.32 -29.56
C SER A 59 16.95 -13.10 -29.16
N THR A 60 16.30 -12.03 -28.72
CA THR A 60 16.92 -10.74 -28.38
C THR A 60 17.35 -10.69 -26.92
N PHE A 61 16.49 -11.13 -26.00
CA PHE A 61 16.77 -11.07 -24.57
C PHE A 61 17.76 -12.17 -24.16
N LYS A 62 18.90 -11.76 -23.62
CA LYS A 62 19.91 -12.68 -23.08
C LYS A 62 19.57 -13.09 -21.66
N GLU A 63 19.06 -12.17 -20.87
CA GLU A 63 18.66 -12.37 -19.49
C GLU A 63 17.37 -11.59 -19.22
N ILE A 64 16.50 -12.15 -18.38
CA ILE A 64 15.26 -11.54 -17.90
C ILE A 64 15.36 -11.53 -16.39
N LEU A 65 15.52 -10.34 -15.82
CA LEU A 65 15.67 -10.13 -14.39
C LEU A 65 14.35 -9.61 -13.82
N ILE A 66 13.83 -10.28 -12.80
CA ILE A 66 12.55 -9.95 -12.16
C ILE A 66 12.81 -9.77 -10.67
N ASP A 67 12.55 -8.58 -10.18
CA ASP A 67 12.62 -8.26 -8.75
C ASP A 67 11.23 -8.33 -8.12
N GLU A 68 11.17 -8.48 -6.80
CA GLU A 68 9.92 -8.62 -6.03
C GLU A 68 8.96 -9.67 -6.61
N TYR A 69 9.51 -10.81 -7.00
CA TYR A 69 8.78 -11.84 -7.74
C TYR A 69 7.55 -12.39 -6.99
N GLN A 70 7.52 -12.31 -5.64
CA GLN A 70 6.35 -12.69 -4.83
C GLN A 70 5.11 -11.83 -5.11
N ASP A 71 5.28 -10.67 -5.73
CA ASP A 71 4.18 -9.74 -6.07
C ASP A 71 3.72 -9.88 -7.53
N THR A 72 4.24 -10.88 -8.25
CA THR A 72 3.88 -11.18 -9.64
C THR A 72 2.48 -11.79 -9.73
N ASN A 73 1.67 -11.36 -10.70
CA ASN A 73 0.40 -11.99 -11.03
C ASN A 73 0.55 -12.99 -12.20
N GLY A 74 -0.49 -13.82 -12.44
CA GLY A 74 -0.46 -14.83 -13.49
C GLY A 74 -0.29 -14.28 -14.92
N VAL A 75 -0.74 -13.04 -15.17
CA VAL A 75 -0.57 -12.37 -16.48
C VAL A 75 0.89 -11.98 -16.69
N GLN A 76 1.53 -11.40 -15.68
CA GLN A 76 2.93 -11.01 -15.71
C GLN A 76 3.84 -12.24 -15.83
N GLU A 77 3.54 -13.33 -15.10
CA GLU A 77 4.26 -14.60 -15.24
C GLU A 77 4.16 -15.16 -16.66
N LEU A 78 2.97 -15.12 -17.26
CA LEU A 78 2.79 -15.56 -18.63
C LEU A 78 3.58 -14.70 -19.63
N ILE A 79 3.55 -13.37 -19.49
CA ILE A 79 4.32 -12.44 -20.33
C ILE A 79 5.82 -12.77 -20.27
N THR A 80 6.38 -12.89 -19.05
CA THR A 80 7.81 -13.18 -18.87
C THR A 80 8.18 -14.57 -19.40
N THR A 81 7.27 -15.55 -19.29
CA THR A 81 7.44 -16.89 -19.86
C THR A 81 7.42 -16.87 -21.39
N LEU A 82 6.52 -16.09 -22.00
CA LEU A 82 6.41 -15.98 -23.46
C LEU A 82 7.65 -15.39 -24.11
N VAL A 83 8.34 -14.46 -23.44
CA VAL A 83 9.56 -13.80 -23.96
C VAL A 83 10.86 -14.49 -23.52
N SER A 84 10.79 -15.49 -22.65
CA SER A 84 11.92 -16.29 -22.17
C SER A 84 12.21 -17.46 -23.11
N ASP A 85 13.47 -17.85 -23.23
CA ASP A 85 13.89 -19.09 -23.90
C ASP A 85 13.74 -20.33 -23.00
N GLY A 86 13.34 -20.13 -21.74
CA GLY A 86 13.16 -21.18 -20.74
C GLY A 86 14.36 -21.36 -19.79
N THR A 87 15.49 -20.72 -20.06
CA THR A 87 16.73 -20.86 -19.26
C THR A 87 17.29 -19.52 -18.78
N ASN A 88 16.79 -18.40 -19.27
CA ASN A 88 17.35 -17.07 -19.10
C ASN A 88 16.59 -16.17 -18.11
N ARG A 89 15.77 -16.75 -17.23
CA ARG A 89 15.06 -15.99 -16.18
C ARG A 89 15.79 -16.03 -14.85
N PHE A 90 16.00 -14.88 -14.24
CA PHE A 90 16.50 -14.72 -12.89
C PHE A 90 15.45 -13.96 -12.07
N MET A 91 14.90 -14.61 -11.06
CA MET A 91 13.81 -14.10 -10.24
C MET A 91 14.31 -13.92 -8.81
N VAL A 92 14.10 -12.74 -8.24
CA VAL A 92 14.43 -12.41 -6.85
C VAL A 92 13.18 -12.01 -6.11
N GLY A 93 13.05 -12.42 -4.86
CA GLY A 93 11.92 -12.09 -4.03
C GLY A 93 11.99 -12.72 -2.65
N ASP A 94 11.03 -12.40 -1.83
CA ASP A 94 10.85 -12.99 -0.51
C ASP A 94 9.38 -13.27 -0.25
N ILE A 95 9.01 -14.55 -0.16
CA ILE A 95 7.62 -14.99 0.07
C ILE A 95 7.03 -14.35 1.32
N LYS A 96 7.86 -14.13 2.36
CA LYS A 96 7.46 -13.48 3.62
C LYS A 96 6.98 -12.03 3.45
N GLN A 97 7.40 -11.37 2.36
CA GLN A 97 7.07 -9.98 2.03
C GLN A 97 5.90 -9.86 1.06
N SER A 98 5.22 -10.96 0.71
CA SER A 98 4.04 -10.91 -0.16
C SER A 98 2.86 -10.25 0.53
N ILE A 99 2.60 -8.97 0.20
CA ILE A 99 1.53 -8.16 0.78
C ILE A 99 0.55 -7.61 -0.27
N TYR A 100 0.73 -7.94 -1.57
CA TYR A 100 -0.07 -7.39 -2.68
C TYR A 100 -1.13 -8.37 -3.23
N ARG A 101 -1.54 -9.37 -2.46
CA ARG A 101 -2.61 -10.31 -2.87
C ARG A 101 -3.91 -9.59 -3.26
N PHE A 102 -4.23 -8.47 -2.61
CA PHE A 102 -5.39 -7.62 -2.95
C PHE A 102 -5.25 -6.93 -4.32
N ARG A 103 -4.05 -6.92 -4.92
CA ARG A 103 -3.75 -6.46 -6.28
C ARG A 103 -3.58 -7.61 -7.26
N LEU A 104 -4.14 -8.77 -6.95
CA LEU A 104 -4.05 -10.00 -7.75
C LEU A 104 -2.65 -10.62 -7.85
N ALA A 105 -1.69 -10.21 -7.01
CA ALA A 105 -0.43 -10.93 -6.86
C ALA A 105 -0.72 -12.37 -6.41
N ASP A 106 0.00 -13.32 -6.99
CA ASP A 106 -0.13 -14.75 -6.69
C ASP A 106 1.19 -15.31 -6.14
N PRO A 107 1.37 -15.28 -4.81
CA PRO A 107 2.59 -15.79 -4.19
C PRO A 107 2.80 -17.29 -4.42
N THR A 108 1.75 -18.03 -4.83
CA THR A 108 1.89 -19.48 -5.09
C THR A 108 2.82 -19.75 -6.27
N LEU A 109 2.92 -18.82 -7.25
CA LEU A 109 3.84 -18.91 -8.37
C LEU A 109 5.31 -18.95 -7.90
N PHE A 110 5.64 -18.16 -6.88
CA PHE A 110 6.97 -18.16 -6.31
C PHE A 110 7.19 -19.36 -5.38
N LEU A 111 6.21 -19.66 -4.54
CA LEU A 111 6.26 -20.81 -3.63
C LEU A 111 6.48 -22.13 -4.39
N GLU A 112 5.78 -22.34 -5.52
CA GLU A 112 5.97 -23.51 -6.36
C GLU A 112 7.41 -23.64 -6.85
N LYS A 113 8.00 -22.54 -7.35
CA LYS A 113 9.40 -22.52 -7.78
C LYS A 113 10.37 -22.76 -6.62
N TYR A 114 10.12 -22.13 -5.49
CA TYR A 114 10.92 -22.29 -4.28
C TYR A 114 10.96 -23.75 -3.80
N MET A 115 9.83 -24.45 -3.87
CA MET A 115 9.69 -25.84 -3.44
C MET A 115 10.23 -26.84 -4.48
N THR A 116 10.20 -26.50 -5.78
CA THR A 116 10.55 -27.43 -6.88
C THR A 116 11.95 -27.23 -7.43
N PHE A 117 12.53 -26.02 -7.34
CA PHE A 117 13.86 -25.74 -7.84
C PHE A 117 14.93 -26.34 -6.93
N GLU A 118 15.96 -26.88 -7.54
CA GLU A 118 17.04 -27.55 -6.84
C GLU A 118 18.08 -26.54 -6.30
N ARG A 119 18.71 -26.87 -5.16
CA ARG A 119 19.77 -26.04 -4.57
C ARG A 119 21.19 -26.39 -5.03
N ARG A 120 21.31 -27.40 -5.91
CA ARG A 120 22.62 -27.82 -6.47
C ARG A 120 23.12 -26.79 -7.49
N ALA A 121 24.43 -26.55 -7.50
CA ALA A 121 25.07 -25.54 -8.37
C ALA A 121 24.84 -25.81 -9.87
N GLU A 122 24.75 -27.05 -10.25
CA GLU A 122 24.62 -27.53 -11.66
C GLU A 122 23.15 -27.68 -12.08
N ALA A 123 22.19 -27.38 -11.23
CA ALA A 123 20.79 -27.52 -11.57
C ALA A 123 20.38 -26.51 -12.65
N VAL A 124 19.57 -26.96 -13.61
CA VAL A 124 19.00 -26.07 -14.65
C VAL A 124 18.05 -25.05 -14.01
N ASN A 125 17.16 -25.51 -13.13
CA ASN A 125 16.31 -24.66 -12.33
C ASN A 125 16.87 -24.63 -10.92
N ARG A 126 17.53 -23.53 -10.57
CA ARG A 126 18.27 -23.41 -9.32
C ARG A 126 17.62 -22.42 -8.37
N CYS A 127 17.41 -22.83 -7.11
CA CYS A 127 17.09 -21.95 -5.99
C CYS A 127 18.38 -21.57 -5.23
N ILE A 128 18.51 -20.30 -4.89
CA ILE A 128 19.61 -19.76 -4.08
C ILE A 128 18.98 -19.02 -2.91
N ASP A 129 19.21 -19.52 -1.70
CA ASP A 129 18.71 -18.90 -0.49
C ASP A 129 19.66 -17.77 -0.05
N LEU A 130 19.14 -16.54 0.05
CA LEU A 130 19.86 -15.36 0.53
C LEU A 130 19.44 -15.05 1.96
N SER A 131 20.07 -15.71 2.92
CA SER A 131 19.70 -15.63 4.34
C SER A 131 20.46 -14.55 5.14
N MET A 132 21.57 -14.03 4.60
CA MET A 132 22.37 -13.00 5.28
C MET A 132 21.76 -11.61 5.10
N ASN A 133 21.42 -10.95 6.20
CA ASN A 133 20.90 -9.58 6.23
C ASN A 133 22.02 -8.60 6.63
N PHE A 134 22.39 -7.71 5.72
CA PHE A 134 23.41 -6.67 5.91
C PHE A 134 22.81 -5.30 6.23
N ARG A 135 21.49 -5.18 6.27
CA ARG A 135 20.76 -3.91 6.47
C ARG A 135 20.45 -3.67 7.94
N SER A 136 19.87 -4.65 8.60
CA SER A 136 19.27 -4.50 9.93
C SER A 136 20.25 -4.82 11.05
N ALA A 137 20.07 -4.17 12.21
CA ALA A 137 20.81 -4.48 13.42
C ALA A 137 20.44 -5.89 13.95
N PRO A 138 21.33 -6.56 14.70
CA PRO A 138 21.12 -7.90 15.22
C PRO A 138 19.79 -8.08 15.96
N ALA A 139 19.47 -7.20 16.91
CA ALA A 139 18.22 -7.30 17.69
C ALA A 139 16.95 -7.19 16.83
N VAL A 140 17.00 -6.45 15.72
CA VAL A 140 15.87 -6.37 14.78
C VAL A 140 15.69 -7.71 14.04
N ILE A 141 16.81 -8.33 13.63
CA ILE A 141 16.78 -9.65 12.97
C ILE A 141 16.25 -10.72 13.91
N GLU A 142 16.69 -10.74 15.16
CA GLU A 142 16.23 -11.65 16.20
C GLU A 142 14.73 -11.48 16.44
N ALA A 143 14.24 -10.26 16.63
CA ALA A 143 12.82 -9.97 16.81
C ALA A 143 11.97 -10.42 15.61
N VAL A 144 12.46 -10.20 14.37
CA VAL A 144 11.80 -10.65 13.15
C VAL A 144 11.74 -12.19 13.13
N ASN A 145 12.86 -12.88 13.38
CA ASN A 145 12.89 -14.35 13.42
C ASN A 145 11.94 -14.90 14.47
N ASP A 146 11.89 -14.30 15.67
CA ASP A 146 11.01 -14.72 16.75
C ASP A 146 9.54 -14.57 16.32
N ILE A 147 9.14 -13.41 15.82
CA ILE A 147 7.76 -13.18 15.40
C ILE A 147 7.36 -14.16 14.29
N PHE A 148 8.18 -14.33 13.27
CA PHE A 148 7.86 -15.21 12.15
C PHE A 148 7.85 -16.68 12.54
N SER A 149 8.67 -17.12 13.52
CA SER A 149 8.65 -18.48 14.02
C SER A 149 7.29 -18.88 14.63
N TYR A 150 6.53 -17.93 15.16
CA TYR A 150 5.17 -18.15 15.69
C TYR A 150 4.08 -17.88 14.66
N ALA A 151 4.24 -16.86 13.83
CA ALA A 151 3.19 -16.41 12.92
C ALA A 151 3.15 -17.19 11.59
N MET A 152 4.29 -17.71 11.12
CA MET A 152 4.41 -18.37 9.83
C MET A 152 4.41 -19.87 9.98
N THR A 153 3.24 -20.48 9.71
CA THR A 153 3.03 -21.92 9.74
C THR A 153 2.48 -22.38 8.39
N GLU A 154 2.67 -23.67 8.06
CA GLU A 154 2.12 -24.25 6.81
C GLU A 154 0.61 -23.98 6.68
N ALA A 155 -0.14 -24.09 7.78
CA ALA A 155 -1.58 -23.84 7.78
C ALA A 155 -1.96 -22.38 7.50
N ALA A 156 -1.14 -21.41 7.93
CA ALA A 156 -1.43 -19.98 7.78
C ALA A 156 -0.89 -19.39 6.48
N THR A 157 0.27 -19.84 6.02
CA THR A 157 1.03 -19.22 4.93
C THR A 157 1.41 -20.16 3.79
N GLY A 158 1.17 -21.47 3.94
CA GLY A 158 1.56 -22.49 2.99
C GLY A 158 3.02 -22.98 3.13
N MET A 159 3.75 -22.46 4.13
CA MET A 159 5.10 -22.92 4.48
C MET A 159 5.42 -22.65 5.94
N ASP A 160 6.29 -23.46 6.52
CA ASP A 160 6.81 -23.25 7.88
C ASP A 160 8.06 -22.35 7.87
N TYR A 161 8.27 -21.61 8.95
CA TYR A 161 9.47 -20.79 9.15
C TYR A 161 10.61 -21.63 9.71
N GLY A 162 11.40 -22.22 8.81
CA GLY A 162 12.53 -23.08 9.13
C GLY A 162 13.90 -22.37 9.04
N ASP A 163 14.96 -23.16 9.06
CA ASP A 163 16.32 -22.63 8.99
C ASP A 163 16.67 -21.98 7.64
N ASN A 164 15.98 -22.36 6.56
CA ASN A 164 16.16 -21.75 5.24
C ASN A 164 15.50 -20.36 5.15
N GLU A 165 14.44 -20.13 5.90
CA GLU A 165 13.67 -18.89 5.91
C GLU A 165 14.19 -17.87 6.92
N LYS A 166 14.99 -18.33 7.92
CA LYS A 166 15.60 -17.45 8.92
C LYS A 166 16.58 -16.47 8.31
N LEU A 167 16.58 -15.27 8.88
CA LEU A 167 17.57 -14.25 8.57
C LEU A 167 18.76 -14.36 9.54
N TYR A 168 19.96 -14.22 9.00
CA TYR A 168 21.21 -14.22 9.76
C TYR A 168 21.89 -12.87 9.66
N VAL A 169 22.55 -12.45 10.75
CA VAL A 169 23.25 -11.17 10.80
C VAL A 169 24.44 -11.20 9.85
N GLY A 170 24.45 -10.29 8.88
CA GLY A 170 25.57 -10.09 7.92
C GLY A 170 26.37 -8.81 8.18
N ARG A 171 25.88 -7.92 9.05
CA ARG A 171 26.60 -6.69 9.43
C ARG A 171 27.83 -7.02 10.25
N THR A 172 28.86 -6.18 10.10
CA THR A 172 30.15 -6.32 10.79
C THR A 172 30.39 -5.21 11.81
N ASP A 173 29.45 -4.25 11.92
CA ASP A 173 29.50 -3.20 12.95
C ASP A 173 28.97 -3.75 14.29
N ASP A 174 29.51 -3.23 15.38
CA ASP A 174 29.21 -3.72 16.75
C ASP A 174 27.92 -3.08 17.34
N GLU A 175 27.04 -2.49 16.52
CA GLU A 175 25.79 -1.90 17.02
C GLU A 175 24.68 -2.97 17.11
N PRO A 176 24.36 -3.46 18.29
CA PRO A 176 23.39 -4.54 18.46
C PRO A 176 21.95 -4.11 18.10
N GLY A 177 21.65 -2.82 18.23
CA GLY A 177 20.29 -2.29 18.13
C GLY A 177 19.42 -2.69 19.31
N VAL A 178 18.17 -2.28 19.28
CA VAL A 178 17.13 -2.66 20.26
C VAL A 178 15.83 -2.90 19.52
N ALA A 179 15.10 -3.94 19.88
CA ALA A 179 13.70 -4.14 19.49
C ALA A 179 12.82 -4.02 20.72
N GLU A 180 11.77 -3.20 20.65
CA GLU A 180 10.86 -2.93 21.75
C GLU A 180 9.43 -3.30 21.36
N LEU A 181 8.71 -3.96 22.26
CA LEU A 181 7.28 -4.19 22.13
C LEU A 181 6.56 -3.39 23.22
N HIS A 182 5.71 -2.47 22.81
CA HIS A 182 4.88 -1.68 23.72
C HIS A 182 3.42 -2.10 23.57
N ILE A 183 2.80 -2.48 24.68
CA ILE A 183 1.38 -2.85 24.73
C ILE A 183 0.66 -1.75 25.49
N LEU A 184 -0.27 -1.09 24.79
CA LEU A 184 -1.11 -0.05 25.36
C LEU A 184 -2.44 -0.70 25.77
N ASP A 185 -2.75 -0.66 27.07
CA ASP A 185 -4.00 -1.18 27.58
C ASP A 185 -5.16 -0.22 27.27
N GLU A 186 -6.22 -0.72 26.69
CA GLU A 186 -7.45 0.02 26.51
C GLU A 186 -8.25 -0.05 27.82
N VAL A 187 -8.16 1.01 28.63
CA VAL A 187 -9.06 1.16 29.78
C VAL A 187 -10.46 1.42 29.24
N THR A 188 -11.22 0.36 29.05
CA THR A 188 -12.67 0.45 28.87
C THR A 188 -13.22 0.97 30.20
N THR A 189 -13.65 2.22 30.25
CA THR A 189 -14.38 2.77 31.39
C THR A 189 -15.76 2.10 31.38
N TYR A 190 -15.92 1.02 32.14
CA TYR A 190 -17.21 0.34 32.39
C TYR A 190 -18.18 1.18 33.24
N GLU A 191 -18.00 2.49 33.33
CA GLU A 191 -18.87 3.39 34.11
C GLU A 191 -20.14 3.86 33.38
N SER A 192 -20.41 3.40 32.15
CA SER A 192 -21.64 3.78 31.43
C SER A 192 -22.70 2.68 31.27
N LEU A 193 -22.60 1.56 32.01
CA LEU A 193 -23.55 0.44 31.89
C LEU A 193 -24.69 0.44 32.94
N GLU A 194 -24.94 1.53 33.63
CA GLU A 194 -26.13 1.67 34.48
C GLU A 194 -26.91 2.97 34.17
N THR A 195 -27.44 3.10 32.97
CA THR A 195 -28.63 3.91 32.70
C THR A 195 -29.29 3.46 31.40
N ASP A 196 -30.39 2.69 31.61
CA ASP A 196 -31.66 2.67 30.88
C ASP A 196 -31.63 2.75 29.31
N GLY A 197 -31.99 1.66 28.68
CA GLY A 197 -32.77 1.48 27.44
C GLY A 197 -32.67 2.55 26.35
N GLY A 198 -31.53 2.77 25.77
CA GLY A 198 -31.35 3.61 24.57
C GLY A 198 -30.74 2.81 23.42
N GLU A 199 -31.31 2.93 22.24
CA GLU A 199 -30.89 2.27 21.01
C GLU A 199 -29.39 2.42 20.76
N GLU A 200 -28.69 1.30 20.56
CA GLU A 200 -27.31 1.25 20.10
C GLU A 200 -27.22 1.96 18.74
N SER A 201 -26.60 3.12 18.70
CA SER A 201 -26.22 3.76 17.45
C SER A 201 -24.83 3.29 17.03
N ASP A 202 -24.69 2.86 15.79
CA ASP A 202 -23.42 2.42 15.14
C ASP A 202 -22.32 3.52 15.15
N ASP A 203 -22.61 4.71 15.64
CA ASP A 203 -21.70 5.88 15.71
C ASP A 203 -20.73 5.83 16.92
N ASP A 204 -21.01 5.01 17.96
CA ASP A 204 -20.19 4.96 19.19
C ASP A 204 -18.90 4.14 19.02
N ASP A 205 -18.84 3.21 18.07
CA ASP A 205 -17.67 2.36 17.83
C ASP A 205 -16.54 3.16 17.13
N ASP A 206 -16.89 4.02 16.19
CA ASP A 206 -15.92 4.91 15.49
C ASP A 206 -15.27 5.93 16.45
N SER A 207 -15.99 6.43 17.46
CA SER A 207 -15.45 7.39 18.42
C SER A 207 -14.49 6.76 19.44
N ALA A 208 -14.72 5.51 19.81
CA ALA A 208 -13.84 4.75 20.70
C ALA A 208 -12.54 4.35 20.00
N GLU A 209 -12.59 3.93 18.74
CA GLU A 209 -11.39 3.63 17.93
C GLU A 209 -10.54 4.88 17.66
N GLU A 210 -11.16 6.02 17.40
CA GLU A 210 -10.46 7.29 17.18
C GLU A 210 -9.72 7.75 18.44
N SER A 211 -10.34 7.60 19.62
CA SER A 211 -9.70 7.90 20.91
C SER A 211 -8.52 6.98 21.23
N SER A 212 -8.59 5.70 20.87
CA SER A 212 -7.52 4.69 21.04
C SER A 212 -6.32 5.02 20.15
N PHE A 213 -6.54 5.35 18.88
CA PHE A 213 -5.47 5.70 17.95
C PHE A 213 -4.74 6.99 18.34
N ILE A 214 -5.45 8.02 18.79
CA ILE A 214 -4.84 9.26 19.28
C ILE A 214 -3.93 8.99 20.49
N ARG A 215 -4.32 8.08 21.41
CA ARG A 215 -3.43 7.64 22.50
C ARG A 215 -2.16 6.98 21.99
N GLN A 216 -2.27 6.11 20.99
CA GLN A 216 -1.09 5.52 20.34
C GLN A 216 -0.19 6.61 19.72
N CYS A 217 -0.75 7.61 19.04
CA CYS A 217 0.01 8.72 18.47
C CYS A 217 0.76 9.51 19.55
N ARG A 218 0.12 9.80 20.68
CA ARG A 218 0.77 10.49 21.82
C ARG A 218 1.89 9.67 22.42
N PHE A 219 1.70 8.36 22.55
CA PHE A 219 2.76 7.46 23.00
C PHE A 219 3.95 7.48 22.04
N VAL A 220 3.72 7.40 20.73
CA VAL A 220 4.77 7.49 19.71
C VAL A 220 5.52 8.82 19.82
N ALA A 221 4.80 9.95 20.00
CA ALA A 221 5.41 11.26 20.17
C ALA A 221 6.31 11.33 21.42
N ALA A 222 5.83 10.80 22.56
CA ALA A 222 6.60 10.72 23.80
C ALA A 222 7.85 9.87 23.62
N ARG A 223 7.74 8.68 22.97
CA ARG A 223 8.87 7.78 22.73
C ARG A 223 9.92 8.41 21.83
N ILE A 224 9.51 9.13 20.79
CA ILE A 224 10.45 9.91 19.94
C ILE A 224 11.19 10.95 20.78
N GLY A 225 10.50 11.64 21.68
CA GLY A 225 11.10 12.60 22.60
C GLY A 225 12.16 11.95 23.50
N GLU A 226 11.86 10.78 24.09
CA GLU A 226 12.81 10.00 24.91
C GLU A 226 14.06 9.58 24.13
N LEU A 227 13.86 9.03 22.92
CA LEU A 227 14.96 8.63 22.05
C LEU A 227 15.87 9.80 21.70
N LYS A 228 15.30 10.96 21.39
CA LYS A 228 16.03 12.19 21.12
C LYS A 228 16.78 12.73 22.34
N ALA A 229 16.23 12.56 23.54
CA ALA A 229 16.87 12.95 24.78
C ALA A 229 18.03 12.02 25.14
N ALA A 230 17.90 10.73 24.83
CA ALA A 230 18.94 9.73 25.07
C ALA A 230 20.10 9.83 24.05
N ASP A 231 19.80 10.15 22.79
CA ASP A 231 20.78 10.31 21.72
C ASP A 231 20.59 11.63 20.97
N SER A 232 21.44 12.60 21.28
CA SER A 232 21.44 13.92 20.62
C SER A 232 21.86 13.88 19.15
N SER A 233 22.54 12.83 18.70
CA SER A 233 22.98 12.65 17.31
C SER A 233 21.83 12.18 16.40
N LEU A 234 20.81 11.48 16.94
CA LEU A 234 19.64 11.01 16.24
C LEU A 234 18.88 12.19 15.60
N LYS A 235 18.60 12.11 14.32
CA LYS A 235 17.82 13.14 13.60
C LYS A 235 16.40 12.66 13.35
N TYR A 236 15.43 13.56 13.34
CA TYR A 236 14.03 13.20 13.04
C TYR A 236 13.86 12.50 11.69
N LYS A 237 14.66 12.83 10.68
CA LYS A 237 14.65 12.16 9.38
C LYS A 237 15.10 10.69 9.41
N ASP A 238 15.72 10.26 10.50
CA ASP A 238 16.19 8.89 10.68
C ASP A 238 15.11 8.02 11.35
N ILE A 239 13.96 8.62 11.70
CA ILE A 239 12.82 7.96 12.35
C ILE A 239 11.69 7.80 11.34
N VAL A 240 11.16 6.59 11.22
CA VAL A 240 10.03 6.28 10.34
C VAL A 240 8.91 5.63 11.15
N VAL A 241 7.68 6.09 10.96
CA VAL A 241 6.49 5.45 11.52
C VAL A 241 5.73 4.76 10.39
N LEU A 242 5.51 3.45 10.53
CA LEU A 242 4.77 2.65 9.57
C LEU A 242 3.35 2.42 10.06
N LEU A 243 2.36 2.71 9.20
CA LEU A 243 0.94 2.51 9.46
C LEU A 243 0.37 1.54 8.43
N ARG A 244 -0.55 0.68 8.85
CA ARG A 244 -1.27 -0.22 7.93
C ARG A 244 -2.13 0.54 6.91
N SER A 245 -2.71 1.67 7.32
CA SER A 245 -3.49 2.57 6.46
C SER A 245 -3.04 4.00 6.71
N VAL A 246 -2.68 4.70 5.64
CA VAL A 246 -2.10 6.05 5.71
C VAL A 246 -3.16 7.15 5.69
N SER A 247 -4.34 6.93 5.11
CA SER A 247 -5.34 7.98 4.83
C SER A 247 -5.59 8.91 6.03
N ARG A 248 -6.67 8.68 6.77
CA ARG A 248 -7.06 9.50 7.92
C ARG A 248 -6.07 9.42 9.09
N LYS A 249 -5.53 8.21 9.35
CA LYS A 249 -4.60 7.97 10.47
C LYS A 249 -3.28 8.74 10.37
N ALA A 250 -2.82 9.07 9.16
CA ALA A 250 -1.61 9.88 9.01
C ALA A 250 -1.84 11.36 9.41
N GLU A 251 -3.03 11.91 9.15
CA GLU A 251 -3.39 13.28 9.53
C GLU A 251 -3.42 13.43 11.05
N ASP A 252 -4.06 12.49 11.75
CA ASP A 252 -4.12 12.46 13.20
C ASP A 252 -2.72 12.35 13.82
N LEU A 253 -1.88 11.44 13.31
CA LEU A 253 -0.51 11.30 13.78
C LEU A 253 0.30 12.58 13.52
N LEU A 254 0.21 13.17 12.33
CA LEU A 254 0.91 14.42 12.01
C LEU A 254 0.50 15.56 12.94
N THR A 255 -0.80 15.70 13.25
CA THR A 255 -1.32 16.69 14.18
C THR A 255 -0.70 16.52 15.56
N VAL A 256 -0.72 15.29 16.10
CA VAL A 256 -0.16 15.00 17.43
C VAL A 256 1.36 15.24 17.46
N LEU A 257 2.09 14.87 16.40
CA LEU A 257 3.53 15.13 16.32
C LEU A 257 3.86 16.61 16.23
N GLN A 258 3.07 17.39 15.47
CA GLN A 258 3.22 18.85 15.37
C GLN A 258 2.93 19.54 16.70
N ASP A 259 1.89 19.14 17.40
CA ASP A 259 1.54 19.65 18.73
C ASP A 259 2.66 19.37 19.77
N ALA A 260 3.36 18.24 19.61
CA ALA A 260 4.54 17.88 20.39
C ALA A 260 5.85 18.57 19.92
N GLY A 261 5.80 19.43 18.89
CA GLY A 261 6.97 20.11 18.33
C GLY A 261 7.90 19.19 17.53
N ILE A 262 7.42 18.03 17.08
CA ILE A 262 8.17 17.05 16.30
C ILE A 262 7.90 17.28 14.81
N PRO A 263 8.91 17.69 14.01
CA PRO A 263 8.72 17.83 12.56
C PRO A 263 8.52 16.47 11.90
N ALA A 264 7.37 16.30 11.25
CA ALA A 264 7.00 15.07 10.57
C ALA A 264 6.42 15.35 9.19
N TYR A 265 6.55 14.39 8.29
CA TYR A 265 6.01 14.43 6.94
C TYR A 265 5.37 13.09 6.58
N ALA A 266 4.21 13.14 5.96
CA ALA A 266 3.58 11.96 5.36
C ALA A 266 3.17 12.28 3.92
N GLU A 267 3.43 11.34 3.01
CA GLU A 267 2.97 11.45 1.63
C GLU A 267 1.46 11.19 1.58
N GLN A 268 0.68 12.26 1.44
CA GLN A 268 -0.77 12.17 1.26
C GLN A 268 -1.10 12.02 -0.23
N LYS A 269 -1.67 10.89 -0.60
CA LYS A 269 -2.20 10.68 -1.95
C LYS A 269 -3.53 11.40 -2.11
N GLY A 270 -3.48 12.62 -2.61
CA GLY A 270 -4.65 13.42 -2.94
C GLY A 270 -5.01 14.37 -1.81
N GLY A 271 -5.33 15.59 -2.17
CA GLY A 271 -5.78 16.57 -1.21
C GLY A 271 -5.29 17.98 -1.47
N TYR A 272 -4.39 18.19 -2.43
CA TYR A 272 -3.98 19.57 -2.75
C TYR A 272 -5.19 20.49 -2.97
N PHE A 273 -6.19 20.02 -3.71
CA PHE A 273 -7.44 20.76 -3.92
C PHE A 273 -8.41 20.70 -2.73
N ASN A 274 -8.15 19.89 -1.71
CA ASN A 274 -8.95 19.82 -0.48
C ASN A 274 -8.41 20.71 0.65
N VAL A 275 -7.17 21.20 0.51
CA VAL A 275 -6.59 22.18 1.42
C VAL A 275 -7.46 23.44 1.43
N THR A 276 -7.80 23.96 2.61
CA THR A 276 -8.75 25.07 2.77
C THR A 276 -8.35 26.28 1.94
N GLU A 277 -7.07 26.63 1.91
CA GLU A 277 -6.54 27.76 1.15
C GLU A 277 -6.70 27.56 -0.34
N VAL A 278 -6.44 26.34 -0.84
CA VAL A 278 -6.58 26.01 -2.26
C VAL A 278 -8.05 26.00 -2.67
N ARG A 279 -8.93 25.41 -1.83
CA ARG A 279 -10.39 25.46 -2.04
C ARG A 279 -10.92 26.88 -2.08
N LEU A 280 -10.41 27.72 -1.21
CA LEU A 280 -10.79 29.13 -1.17
C LEU A 280 -10.34 29.88 -2.44
N MET A 281 -9.10 29.67 -2.89
CA MET A 281 -8.61 30.26 -4.14
C MET A 281 -9.38 29.71 -5.35
N THR A 282 -9.72 28.45 -5.36
CA THR A 282 -10.56 27.85 -6.41
C THR A 282 -11.97 28.44 -6.39
N ALA A 283 -12.56 28.63 -5.21
CA ALA A 283 -13.85 29.31 -5.08
C ALA A 283 -13.80 30.78 -5.56
N LEU A 284 -12.72 31.49 -5.26
CA LEU A 284 -12.52 32.86 -5.76
C LEU A 284 -12.45 32.91 -7.30
N LEU A 285 -11.69 32.01 -7.92
CA LEU A 285 -11.63 31.90 -9.37
C LEU A 285 -12.99 31.53 -9.98
N ALA A 286 -13.74 30.63 -9.33
CA ALA A 286 -15.09 30.27 -9.75
C ALA A 286 -16.07 31.45 -9.66
N CYS A 287 -15.95 32.33 -8.64
CA CYS A 287 -16.74 33.56 -8.54
C CYS A 287 -16.37 34.61 -9.60
N ILE A 288 -15.10 34.67 -10.01
CA ILE A 288 -14.65 35.57 -11.07
C ILE A 288 -15.23 35.10 -12.42
N ASP A 289 -15.27 33.80 -12.67
CA ASP A 289 -15.86 33.20 -13.87
C ASP A 289 -17.39 33.37 -13.88
N ASN A 290 -18.04 33.08 -12.75
CA ASN A 290 -19.49 33.22 -12.62
C ASN A 290 -19.88 33.67 -11.20
N PRO A 291 -20.25 34.97 -11.02
CA PRO A 291 -20.61 35.53 -9.71
C PRO A 291 -21.94 35.01 -9.12
N CYS A 292 -22.72 34.24 -9.90
CA CYS A 292 -23.97 33.64 -9.45
C CYS A 292 -23.79 32.30 -8.73
N ARG A 293 -22.56 31.90 -8.40
CA ARG A 293 -22.26 30.69 -7.63
C ARG A 293 -22.35 30.98 -6.14
N ASP A 294 -23.52 30.78 -5.57
CA ASP A 294 -23.86 31.15 -4.19
C ASP A 294 -22.93 30.52 -3.14
N ILE A 295 -22.57 29.23 -3.30
CA ILE A 295 -21.75 28.51 -2.32
C ILE A 295 -20.32 29.03 -2.32
N GLU A 296 -19.73 29.15 -3.49
CA GLU A 296 -18.38 29.66 -3.67
C GLU A 296 -18.29 31.13 -3.25
N LEU A 297 -19.30 31.92 -3.59
CA LEU A 297 -19.38 33.34 -3.19
C LEU A 297 -19.47 33.46 -1.65
N ALA A 298 -20.32 32.67 -1.02
CA ALA A 298 -20.42 32.67 0.46
C ALA A 298 -19.09 32.24 1.12
N ALA A 299 -18.39 31.26 0.56
CA ALA A 299 -17.08 30.81 1.04
C ALA A 299 -16.04 31.94 0.96
N VAL A 300 -15.99 32.66 -0.17
CA VAL A 300 -15.07 33.80 -0.35
C VAL A 300 -15.41 34.96 0.58
N LEU A 301 -16.70 35.31 0.73
CA LEU A 301 -17.14 36.39 1.59
C LEU A 301 -16.83 36.16 3.06
N ARG A 302 -16.94 34.90 3.54
CA ARG A 302 -16.57 34.50 4.92
C ARG A 302 -15.07 34.40 5.16
N SER A 303 -14.29 34.26 4.11
CA SER A 303 -12.85 34.04 4.21
C SER A 303 -12.08 35.25 4.73
N PRO A 304 -10.84 35.08 5.20
CA PRO A 304 -9.94 36.16 5.55
C PRO A 304 -9.70 37.18 4.43
N ILE A 305 -9.99 36.85 3.17
CA ILE A 305 -9.84 37.75 2.02
C ILE A 305 -10.84 38.90 2.09
N VAL A 306 -12.09 38.62 2.52
CA VAL A 306 -13.17 39.64 2.62
C VAL A 306 -13.58 39.91 4.07
N GLY A 307 -13.65 38.87 4.92
CA GLY A 307 -13.85 39.00 6.37
C GLY A 307 -15.28 39.30 6.82
N ILE A 308 -16.31 38.97 6.00
CA ILE A 308 -17.70 39.17 6.38
C ILE A 308 -18.13 38.10 7.40
N ASN A 309 -18.71 38.56 8.53
CA ASN A 309 -19.23 37.65 9.54
C ASN A 309 -20.58 37.02 9.12
N GLU A 310 -20.96 35.93 9.78
CA GLU A 310 -22.16 35.14 9.47
C GLU A 310 -23.46 35.94 9.55
N ALA A 311 -23.57 36.80 10.56
CA ALA A 311 -24.76 37.66 10.77
C ALA A 311 -24.95 38.67 9.63
N THR A 312 -23.86 39.22 9.11
CA THR A 312 -23.88 40.13 7.95
C THR A 312 -24.21 39.38 6.67
N LEU A 313 -23.63 38.18 6.47
CA LEU A 313 -23.93 37.35 5.31
C LEU A 313 -25.41 36.93 5.28
N ALA A 314 -25.97 36.55 6.43
CA ALA A 314 -27.39 36.22 6.55
C ALA A 314 -28.29 37.43 6.18
N LYS A 315 -27.92 38.64 6.58
CA LYS A 315 -28.65 39.86 6.18
C LYS A 315 -28.60 40.10 4.69
N ILE A 316 -27.43 39.96 4.06
CA ILE A 316 -27.28 40.09 2.60
C ILE A 316 -28.19 39.09 1.85
N ARG A 317 -28.35 37.87 2.36
CA ARG A 317 -29.24 36.87 1.75
C ARG A 317 -30.71 37.17 1.84
N MET A 318 -31.13 37.97 2.86
CA MET A 318 -32.54 38.33 3.08
C MET A 318 -32.99 39.54 2.25
N TYR A 319 -32.07 40.27 1.64
CA TYR A 319 -32.33 41.36 0.72
C TYR A 319 -32.27 40.87 -0.73
#